data_3acf3cc1d5c173bdfba966682f8c8d9f
#
_entry.id   3acf3cc1d5c173bdfba966682f8c8d9f
#
_cell.length_a   1.000
_cell.length_b   1.000
_cell.length_c   1.000
_cell.angle_alpha   90.00
_cell.angle_beta   90.00
_cell.angle_gamma   90.00
#
_symmetry.space_group_name_H-M   'P 1'
#
loop_
_entity.id
_entity.type
_entity.pdbx_description
1 polymer ?
#
loop_
_entity_poly.entity_id
_entity_poly.type
_entity_poly.pdbx_seq_one_letter_code
_entity_poly.pdbx_strand_id
1 'polypeptide(L)'
;MRNILFVAFVFALSFSGRVCAGNPVYSDKSLRNDAEKLLMEWVDTLLTYQCEGLHPALDGGFLCPACARIHGRIGDTVLPLMYLADKTGDDKYLLAAKKLMKWMENVHRPDGSWMNDVHVSDWSGTTVFAAIALYEAVHYHGHLLDDSTCNHWKKQLLEAGEFMMKNPQMYSRRMQGNMKRLNNVNYSASVTYALQALGEMFNRPDFKEEARIVASDLKKFFTVNDFFLYGEGPKIWTPTKNGCLPVDLGYNIEESLPNLAYYALMVNDRELLSIVERSMNTHLEFMLPDGAWDNSWGTRSFKWTYWGGRTSDGFMGGYYAMAEQHPAYLEAIRRNIRLLKKSTNNGLLHAGRDYQASGIPACIHHTFGHAKALTAFLELPPVKAPQYKSLPRDNAYGVKYFQDIRTWLVAEGSWRSTCTGFDAEYKVKGTHPMGGAVSLLWHEQAGPVFAATTNRYALIEAPNMQSNSRKYIMSGTPRVEMVQYGTIYSNLDDLDTDIVYTQEKDKHRFHINTHLVDADQQTPVQGAFPVTLDYVYSKQGMSIVVDYCPLTACLVLPVIAAPSEVVDITSKGMLLQKKEGVLEIICVNGMLKVAPTDEDGRIFNPVPGFSFVPLQIFPEGENKKIQIEITYN
;
A
#
# COMPACT_ATOMS: atom_id res chain seq x y z
N MET A 1 52.26 32.75 -63.82
CA MET A 1 52.08 32.99 -62.40
C MET A 1 50.61 32.79 -62.11
N ARG A 2 50.25 31.62 -61.61
CA ARG A 2 48.85 31.22 -61.33
C ARG A 2 48.61 31.23 -59.81
N ASN A 3 47.70 32.07 -59.39
CA ASN A 3 47.23 32.12 -58.03
C ASN A 3 46.25 30.97 -57.79
N ILE A 4 46.53 30.14 -56.79
CA ILE A 4 45.65 29.07 -56.31
C ILE A 4 44.99 29.63 -55.03
N LEU A 5 43.66 29.83 -55.08
CA LEU A 5 42.83 30.12 -53.93
C LEU A 5 42.54 28.81 -53.18
N PHE A 6 42.92 28.77 -51.91
CA PHE A 6 42.47 27.69 -50.98
C PHE A 6 41.17 28.19 -50.33
N VAL A 7 40.07 27.47 -50.60
CA VAL A 7 38.79 27.67 -49.87
C VAL A 7 38.79 26.68 -48.71
N ALA A 8 38.88 27.18 -47.49
CA ALA A 8 38.73 26.40 -46.29
C ALA A 8 37.24 26.27 -45.96
N PHE A 9 36.70 25.03 -46.03
CA PHE A 9 35.38 24.68 -45.53
C PHE A 9 35.46 24.51 -44.00
N VAL A 10 34.90 25.47 -43.24
CA VAL A 10 34.69 25.33 -41.80
C VAL A 10 33.39 24.56 -41.61
N PHE A 11 33.47 23.30 -41.19
CA PHE A 11 32.33 22.54 -40.70
C PHE A 11 32.02 23.05 -39.27
N ALA A 12 30.98 23.87 -39.12
CA ALA A 12 30.41 24.22 -37.85
C ALA A 12 29.55 23.04 -37.38
N LEU A 13 30.10 22.17 -36.52
CA LEU A 13 29.34 21.19 -35.74
C LEU A 13 28.53 22.00 -34.70
N SER A 14 27.25 22.21 -34.99
CA SER A 14 26.30 22.69 -34.00
C SER A 14 26.00 21.57 -33.00
N PHE A 15 26.74 21.53 -31.90
CA PHE A 15 26.30 20.81 -30.71
C PHE A 15 25.06 21.52 -30.16
N SER A 16 23.88 21.03 -30.51
CA SER A 16 22.66 21.32 -29.77
C SER A 16 22.74 20.60 -28.44
N GLY A 17 23.45 21.19 -27.48
CA GLY A 17 23.32 20.81 -26.08
C GLY A 17 21.88 21.03 -25.67
N ARG A 18 21.10 19.94 -25.53
CA ARG A 18 19.89 20.00 -24.71
C ARG A 18 20.35 20.42 -23.32
N VAL A 19 20.16 21.68 -23.02
CA VAL A 19 20.15 22.17 -21.63
C VAL A 19 18.99 21.39 -21.00
N CYS A 20 19.31 20.35 -20.24
CA CYS A 20 18.36 19.79 -19.28
C CYS A 20 17.94 20.98 -18.40
N ALA A 21 16.74 21.47 -18.62
CA ALA A 21 16.12 22.40 -17.69
C ALA A 21 16.17 21.66 -16.34
N GLY A 22 17.04 22.10 -15.44
CA GLY A 22 17.15 21.55 -14.12
C GLY A 22 15.76 21.56 -13.50
N ASN A 23 15.26 20.39 -13.10
CA ASN A 23 14.01 20.30 -12.37
C ASN A 23 14.08 21.33 -11.25
N PRO A 24 13.06 22.19 -11.07
CA PRO A 24 13.06 23.18 -10.01
C PRO A 24 13.35 22.46 -8.69
N VAL A 25 14.34 22.95 -7.93
CA VAL A 25 14.68 22.40 -6.62
C VAL A 25 13.42 22.51 -5.77
N TYR A 26 12.75 21.38 -5.57
CA TYR A 26 11.55 21.31 -4.75
C TYR A 26 11.97 21.46 -3.29
N SER A 27 11.67 22.60 -2.70
CA SER A 27 12.07 22.92 -1.32
C SER A 27 11.15 22.21 -0.32
N ASP A 28 11.64 21.94 0.87
CA ASP A 28 10.85 21.47 2.00
C ASP A 28 9.61 22.37 2.24
N LYS A 29 9.77 23.68 2.14
CA LYS A 29 8.66 24.63 2.22
C LYS A 29 7.56 24.37 1.17
N SER A 30 7.94 24.05 -0.07
CA SER A 30 6.96 23.73 -1.12
C SER A 30 6.24 22.41 -0.82
N LEU A 31 6.96 21.41 -0.35
CA LEU A 31 6.39 20.11 0.06
C LEU A 31 5.35 20.29 1.17
N ARG A 32 5.70 21.05 2.21
CA ARG A 32 4.80 21.33 3.35
C ARG A 32 3.57 22.12 2.91
N ASN A 33 3.73 23.11 2.04
CA ASN A 33 2.60 23.88 1.48
C ASN A 33 1.63 22.98 0.68
N ASP A 34 2.15 22.04 -0.11
CA ASP A 34 1.30 21.12 -0.88
C ASP A 34 0.55 20.16 0.05
N ALA A 35 1.22 19.68 1.10
CA ALA A 35 0.60 18.84 2.15
C ALA A 35 -0.48 19.60 2.92
N GLU A 36 -0.22 20.87 3.33
CA GLU A 36 -1.19 21.71 4.04
C GLU A 36 -2.45 21.97 3.21
N LYS A 37 -2.29 22.27 1.91
CA LYS A 37 -3.43 22.48 1.01
C LYS A 37 -4.27 21.21 0.87
N LEU A 38 -3.63 20.05 0.73
CA LEU A 38 -4.32 18.78 0.61
C LEU A 38 -5.03 18.41 1.93
N LEU A 39 -4.37 18.63 3.06
CA LEU A 39 -4.94 18.44 4.39
C LEU A 39 -6.19 19.30 4.60
N MET A 40 -6.12 20.57 4.26
CA MET A 40 -7.25 21.50 4.39
C MET A 40 -8.42 21.06 3.51
N GLU A 41 -8.17 20.71 2.25
CA GLU A 41 -9.20 20.19 1.33
C GLU A 41 -9.92 18.95 1.92
N TRP A 42 -9.15 18.01 2.47
CA TRP A 42 -9.71 16.80 3.06
C TRP A 42 -10.51 17.08 4.33
N VAL A 43 -9.97 17.89 5.24
CA VAL A 43 -10.64 18.16 6.52
C VAL A 43 -11.88 19.02 6.33
N ASP A 44 -11.86 20.02 5.46
CA ASP A 44 -13.05 20.82 5.12
C ASP A 44 -14.18 19.94 4.55
N THR A 45 -13.81 18.95 3.73
CA THR A 45 -14.80 18.01 3.20
C THR A 45 -15.27 17.04 4.29
N LEU A 46 -14.39 16.51 5.14
CA LEU A 46 -14.77 15.66 6.26
C LEU A 46 -15.79 16.36 7.18
N LEU A 47 -15.62 17.65 7.45
CA LEU A 47 -16.56 18.43 8.27
C LEU A 47 -18.00 18.38 7.74
N THR A 48 -18.20 18.23 6.43
CA THR A 48 -19.54 18.11 5.85
C THR A 48 -20.25 16.80 6.21
N TYR A 49 -19.51 15.82 6.71
CA TYR A 49 -20.03 14.53 7.18
C TYR A 49 -20.14 14.45 8.71
N GLN A 50 -19.79 15.51 9.45
CA GLN A 50 -19.97 15.55 10.89
C GLN A 50 -21.46 15.70 11.21
N CYS A 51 -22.00 14.79 12.01
CA CYS A 51 -23.40 14.81 12.41
C CYS A 51 -23.64 15.92 13.45
N GLU A 52 -24.69 16.70 13.23
CA GLU A 52 -25.15 17.74 14.15
C GLU A 52 -26.65 17.61 14.44
N GLY A 53 -27.03 17.52 15.70
CA GLY A 53 -28.42 17.63 16.15
C GLY A 53 -29.37 16.50 15.69
N LEU A 54 -28.86 15.45 15.04
CA LEU A 54 -29.70 14.34 14.54
C LEU A 54 -30.14 13.40 15.68
N HIS A 55 -29.19 12.92 16.45
CA HIS A 55 -29.41 12.01 17.57
C HIS A 55 -28.17 12.01 18.47
N PRO A 56 -28.30 11.96 19.80
CA PRO A 56 -27.15 12.01 20.72
C PRO A 56 -26.06 10.95 20.43
N ALA A 57 -26.45 9.77 19.97
CA ALA A 57 -25.49 8.70 19.61
C ALA A 57 -24.71 8.96 18.30
N LEU A 58 -25.12 9.94 17.50
CA LEU A 58 -24.46 10.31 16.25
C LEU A 58 -23.76 11.66 16.33
N ASP A 59 -24.24 12.53 17.22
CA ASP A 59 -23.83 13.94 17.32
C ASP A 59 -22.33 14.06 17.56
N GLY A 60 -21.66 14.81 16.69
CA GLY A 60 -20.20 14.99 16.68
C GLY A 60 -19.40 13.92 15.95
N GLY A 61 -19.97 12.75 15.67
CA GLY A 61 -19.34 11.72 14.84
C GLY A 61 -19.41 12.03 13.36
N PHE A 62 -18.55 11.38 12.56
CA PHE A 62 -18.51 11.56 11.11
C PHE A 62 -19.13 10.35 10.42
N LEU A 63 -20.27 10.53 9.77
CA LEU A 63 -21.00 9.47 9.09
C LEU A 63 -20.38 9.18 7.72
N CYS A 64 -19.87 7.97 7.54
CA CYS A 64 -19.25 7.56 6.28
C CYS A 64 -20.30 7.39 5.16
N PRO A 65 -20.14 8.07 4.01
CA PRO A 65 -21.08 7.94 2.90
C PRO A 65 -21.02 6.57 2.19
N ALA A 66 -19.89 5.86 2.30
CA ALA A 66 -19.69 4.57 1.63
C ALA A 66 -20.33 3.39 2.38
N CYS A 67 -20.32 3.41 3.72
CA CYS A 67 -20.78 2.29 4.54
C CYS A 67 -21.89 2.66 5.53
N ALA A 68 -22.35 3.91 5.54
CA ALA A 68 -23.37 4.45 6.45
C ALA A 68 -23.09 4.16 7.94
N ARG A 69 -21.82 4.28 8.35
CA ARG A 69 -21.33 4.02 9.71
C ARG A 69 -20.44 5.15 10.21
N ILE A 70 -20.33 5.29 11.52
CA ILE A 70 -19.29 6.06 12.17
C ILE A 70 -18.22 5.07 12.61
N HIS A 71 -17.02 5.19 12.08
CA HIS A 71 -15.90 4.33 12.43
C HIS A 71 -15.34 4.70 13.81
N GLY A 72 -15.00 3.73 14.64
CA GLY A 72 -14.40 3.99 15.96
C GLY A 72 -13.03 4.69 15.86
N ARG A 73 -12.28 4.45 14.75
CA ARG A 73 -11.03 5.17 14.47
C ARG A 73 -11.20 6.61 13.99
N ILE A 74 -12.42 7.12 13.87
CA ILE A 74 -12.64 8.54 13.51
C ILE A 74 -11.99 9.51 14.52
N GLY A 75 -11.72 9.08 15.74
CA GLY A 75 -10.96 9.81 16.73
C GLY A 75 -9.58 10.27 16.25
N ASP A 76 -9.00 9.59 15.28
CA ASP A 76 -7.73 9.98 14.65
C ASP A 76 -7.81 11.38 14.01
N THR A 77 -9.03 11.84 13.65
CA THR A 77 -9.28 13.15 13.06
C THR A 77 -9.08 14.31 14.05
N VAL A 78 -8.98 14.03 15.36
CA VAL A 78 -8.75 15.09 16.37
C VAL A 78 -7.45 15.85 16.09
N LEU A 79 -6.39 15.15 15.70
CA LEU A 79 -5.10 15.78 15.40
C LEU A 79 -5.17 16.77 14.22
N PRO A 80 -5.63 16.39 13.00
CA PRO A 80 -5.76 17.34 11.91
C PRO A 80 -6.72 18.51 12.19
N LEU A 81 -7.78 18.29 12.96
CA LEU A 81 -8.68 19.36 13.37
C LEU A 81 -7.99 20.37 14.31
N MET A 82 -7.27 19.90 15.30
CA MET A 82 -6.53 20.77 16.24
C MET A 82 -5.40 21.52 15.53
N TYR A 83 -4.68 20.85 14.61
CA TYR A 83 -3.66 21.49 13.77
C TYR A 83 -4.23 22.65 12.95
N LEU A 84 -5.36 22.41 12.25
CA LEU A 84 -5.96 23.45 11.41
C LEU A 84 -6.57 24.58 12.25
N ALA A 85 -7.10 24.30 13.44
CA ALA A 85 -7.55 25.34 14.38
C ALA A 85 -6.40 26.27 14.76
N ASP A 86 -5.25 25.72 15.13
CA ASP A 86 -4.07 26.49 15.50
C ASP A 86 -3.48 27.25 14.29
N LYS A 87 -3.36 26.57 13.17
CA LYS A 87 -2.76 27.11 11.95
C LYS A 87 -3.55 28.25 11.32
N THR A 88 -4.89 28.15 11.34
CA THR A 88 -5.78 29.08 10.63
C THR A 88 -6.44 30.10 11.56
N GLY A 89 -6.57 29.80 12.84
CA GLY A 89 -7.36 30.57 13.79
C GLY A 89 -8.88 30.48 13.55
N ASP A 90 -9.35 29.50 12.73
CA ASP A 90 -10.77 29.31 12.48
C ASP A 90 -11.38 28.36 13.52
N ASP A 91 -12.26 28.91 14.34
CA ASP A 91 -12.94 28.20 15.44
C ASP A 91 -13.73 26.96 14.99
N LYS A 92 -14.13 26.87 13.72
CA LYS A 92 -14.88 25.72 13.19
C LYS A 92 -14.15 24.40 13.44
N TYR A 93 -12.82 24.39 13.31
CA TYR A 93 -12.01 23.17 13.50
C TYR A 93 -11.92 22.80 14.98
N LEU A 94 -11.71 23.77 15.88
CA LEU A 94 -11.69 23.54 17.32
C LEU A 94 -13.03 23.02 17.83
N LEU A 95 -14.13 23.64 17.38
CA LEU A 95 -15.48 23.20 17.72
C LEU A 95 -15.75 21.77 17.23
N ALA A 96 -15.33 21.45 16.00
CA ALA A 96 -15.47 20.11 15.44
C ALA A 96 -14.64 19.08 16.22
N ALA A 97 -13.42 19.42 16.62
CA ALA A 97 -12.59 18.54 17.46
C ALA A 97 -13.24 18.25 18.82
N LYS A 98 -13.78 19.28 19.49
CA LYS A 98 -14.50 19.12 20.76
C LYS A 98 -15.76 18.25 20.60
N LYS A 99 -16.56 18.44 19.54
CA LYS A 99 -17.73 17.60 19.23
C LYS A 99 -17.32 16.15 18.93
N LEU A 100 -16.26 15.95 18.16
CA LEU A 100 -15.73 14.62 17.86
C LEU A 100 -15.33 13.89 19.14
N MET A 101 -14.54 14.52 20.01
CA MET A 101 -14.10 13.90 21.25
C MET A 101 -15.26 13.63 22.22
N LYS A 102 -16.31 14.44 22.18
CA LYS A 102 -17.55 14.12 22.89
C LYS A 102 -18.23 12.87 22.31
N TRP A 103 -18.30 12.76 20.98
CA TRP A 103 -18.82 11.54 20.34
C TRP A 103 -17.97 10.30 20.68
N MET A 104 -16.64 10.43 20.81
CA MET A 104 -15.74 9.34 21.17
C MET A 104 -16.07 8.70 22.52
N GLU A 105 -16.82 9.38 23.40
CA GLU A 105 -17.35 8.80 24.64
C GLU A 105 -18.29 7.61 24.39
N ASN A 106 -18.96 7.53 23.22
CA ASN A 106 -19.82 6.41 22.85
C ASN A 106 -19.03 5.11 22.60
N VAL A 107 -17.76 5.22 22.27
CA VAL A 107 -16.84 4.09 22.02
C VAL A 107 -15.78 3.94 23.11
N HIS A 108 -15.76 4.84 24.10
CA HIS A 108 -14.89 4.77 25.27
C HIS A 108 -15.49 3.85 26.33
N ARG A 109 -14.67 2.99 26.91
CA ARG A 109 -15.08 2.02 27.94
C ARG A 109 -14.55 2.40 29.32
N PRO A 110 -15.18 1.92 30.39
CA PRO A 110 -14.71 2.17 31.78
C PRO A 110 -13.29 1.63 32.07
N ASP A 111 -12.78 0.71 31.27
CA ASP A 111 -11.42 0.18 31.39
C ASP A 111 -10.36 1.07 30.73
N GLY A 112 -10.76 2.19 30.13
CA GLY A 112 -9.90 3.14 29.44
C GLY A 112 -9.68 2.85 27.94
N SER A 113 -10.32 1.81 27.39
CA SER A 113 -10.19 1.47 25.98
C SER A 113 -11.18 2.21 25.09
N TRP A 114 -10.82 2.34 23.79
CA TRP A 114 -11.74 2.71 22.73
C TRP A 114 -12.04 1.51 21.83
N MET A 115 -13.32 1.30 21.52
CA MET A 115 -13.76 0.28 20.58
C MET A 115 -13.52 0.72 19.14
N ASN A 116 -13.27 -0.26 18.27
CA ASN A 116 -13.12 -0.03 16.83
C ASN A 116 -14.45 0.33 16.13
N ASP A 117 -15.57 -0.07 16.70
CA ASP A 117 -16.91 0.14 16.14
C ASP A 117 -17.96 0.12 17.24
N VAL A 118 -19.05 0.89 17.08
CA VAL A 118 -20.12 0.98 18.09
C VAL A 118 -20.94 -0.32 18.18
N HIS A 119 -21.10 -1.05 17.07
CA HIS A 119 -22.09 -2.13 16.96
C HIS A 119 -21.55 -3.50 16.51
N VAL A 120 -20.37 -3.56 15.91
CA VAL A 120 -19.93 -4.75 15.15
C VAL A 120 -18.74 -5.44 15.79
N SER A 121 -17.91 -4.74 16.55
CA SER A 121 -16.67 -5.28 17.09
C SER A 121 -16.43 -4.75 18.50
N ASP A 122 -16.18 -5.65 19.43
CA ASP A 122 -15.67 -5.33 20.76
C ASP A 122 -14.13 -5.21 20.79
N TRP A 123 -13.49 -5.23 19.60
CA TRP A 123 -12.06 -5.08 19.48
C TRP A 123 -11.60 -3.70 19.96
N SER A 124 -10.75 -3.71 20.96
CA SER A 124 -10.23 -2.49 21.61
C SER A 124 -8.73 -2.28 21.42
N GLY A 125 -8.07 -3.09 20.60
CA GLY A 125 -6.66 -2.91 20.26
C GLY A 125 -6.37 -1.56 19.59
N THR A 126 -7.34 -0.98 18.89
CA THR A 126 -7.27 0.35 18.28
C THR A 126 -7.08 1.51 19.27
N THR A 127 -7.22 1.26 20.57
CA THR A 127 -6.94 2.24 21.63
C THR A 127 -5.57 2.90 21.47
N VAL A 128 -4.56 2.17 21.04
CA VAL A 128 -3.21 2.71 20.83
C VAL A 128 -3.19 3.83 19.80
N PHE A 129 -3.93 3.68 18.70
CA PHE A 129 -3.97 4.68 17.62
C PHE A 129 -4.74 5.93 18.03
N ALA A 130 -5.89 5.76 18.71
CA ALA A 130 -6.65 6.87 19.26
C ALA A 130 -5.83 7.63 20.33
N ALA A 131 -5.09 6.90 21.17
CA ALA A 131 -4.20 7.50 22.15
C ALA A 131 -3.07 8.31 21.52
N ILE A 132 -2.44 7.82 20.45
CA ILE A 132 -1.40 8.58 19.73
C ILE A 132 -1.99 9.86 19.14
N ALA A 133 -3.11 9.80 18.44
CA ALA A 133 -3.72 10.98 17.83
C ALA A 133 -4.13 12.03 18.86
N LEU A 134 -4.74 11.60 19.98
CA LEU A 134 -5.13 12.49 21.05
C LEU A 134 -3.92 13.05 21.81
N TYR A 135 -2.86 12.23 22.02
CA TYR A 135 -1.61 12.69 22.61
C TYR A 135 -1.00 13.81 21.79
N GLU A 136 -0.83 13.60 20.49
CA GLU A 136 -0.24 14.60 19.58
C GLU A 136 -1.10 15.87 19.52
N ALA A 137 -2.43 15.74 19.47
CA ALA A 137 -3.34 16.88 19.52
C ALA A 137 -3.20 17.70 20.81
N VAL A 138 -3.09 17.06 21.97
CA VAL A 138 -2.91 17.75 23.26
C VAL A 138 -1.47 18.28 23.41
N HIS A 139 -0.49 17.54 22.94
CA HIS A 139 0.93 17.93 23.05
C HIS A 139 1.25 19.19 22.25
N TYR A 140 0.81 19.24 21.00
CA TYR A 140 1.10 20.36 20.10
C TYR A 140 0.11 21.53 20.25
N HIS A 141 -1.18 21.24 20.46
CA HIS A 141 -2.27 22.22 20.36
C HIS A 141 -3.12 22.34 21.61
N GLY A 142 -2.73 21.72 22.73
CA GLY A 142 -3.49 21.77 23.98
C GLY A 142 -3.70 23.18 24.53
N HIS A 143 -2.89 24.15 24.13
CA HIS A 143 -3.04 25.56 24.48
C HIS A 143 -4.33 26.23 23.93
N LEU A 144 -4.98 25.63 22.92
CA LEU A 144 -6.27 26.07 22.39
C LEU A 144 -7.47 25.62 23.25
N LEU A 145 -7.25 24.69 24.19
CA LEU A 145 -8.30 24.13 25.03
C LEU A 145 -8.43 24.90 26.33
N ASP A 146 -9.65 25.00 26.81
CA ASP A 146 -9.88 25.39 28.21
C ASP A 146 -9.37 24.28 29.16
N ASP A 147 -9.07 24.67 30.43
CA ASP A 147 -8.48 23.76 31.41
C ASP A 147 -9.34 22.51 31.67
N SER A 148 -10.67 22.66 31.67
CA SER A 148 -11.59 21.53 31.88
C SER A 148 -11.51 20.52 30.77
N THR A 149 -11.56 20.97 29.51
CA THR A 149 -11.46 20.14 28.33
C THR A 149 -10.07 19.47 28.22
N CYS A 150 -9.00 20.24 28.44
CA CYS A 150 -7.65 19.73 28.43
C CYS A 150 -7.42 18.63 29.46
N ASN A 151 -7.89 18.86 30.73
CA ASN A 151 -7.77 17.89 31.81
C ASN A 151 -8.62 16.63 31.55
N HIS A 152 -9.80 16.78 30.93
CA HIS A 152 -10.63 15.64 30.55
C HIS A 152 -9.93 14.76 29.48
N TRP A 153 -9.38 15.34 28.43
CA TRP A 153 -8.65 14.60 27.40
C TRP A 153 -7.38 13.94 27.96
N LYS A 154 -6.64 14.64 28.83
CA LYS A 154 -5.49 14.06 29.54
C LYS A 154 -5.89 12.87 30.42
N LYS A 155 -7.05 12.93 31.08
CA LYS A 155 -7.54 11.79 31.84
C LYS A 155 -7.80 10.58 30.96
N GLN A 156 -8.46 10.76 29.80
CA GLN A 156 -8.68 9.68 28.84
C GLN A 156 -7.37 9.09 28.33
N LEU A 157 -6.34 9.91 28.08
CA LEU A 157 -5.00 9.47 27.70
C LEU A 157 -4.34 8.61 28.79
N LEU A 158 -4.44 9.03 30.05
CA LEU A 158 -3.89 8.25 31.16
C LEU A 158 -4.59 6.89 31.29
N GLU A 159 -5.92 6.87 31.19
CA GLU A 159 -6.73 5.66 31.22
C GLU A 159 -6.38 4.71 30.06
N ALA A 160 -6.16 5.25 28.84
CA ALA A 160 -5.69 4.46 27.69
C ALA A 160 -4.29 3.85 27.92
N GLY A 161 -3.37 4.62 28.52
CA GLY A 161 -2.05 4.11 28.90
C GLY A 161 -2.15 2.95 29.89
N GLU A 162 -3.00 3.09 30.93
CA GLU A 162 -3.25 2.02 31.90
C GLU A 162 -3.93 0.79 31.27
N PHE A 163 -4.85 1.00 30.32
CA PHE A 163 -5.42 -0.10 29.55
C PHE A 163 -4.35 -0.87 28.79
N MET A 164 -3.45 -0.17 28.09
CA MET A 164 -2.36 -0.81 27.36
C MET A 164 -1.44 -1.61 28.29
N MET A 165 -1.11 -1.08 29.47
CA MET A 165 -0.33 -1.79 30.49
C MET A 165 -1.00 -3.07 31.01
N LYS A 166 -2.31 -3.02 31.21
CA LYS A 166 -3.12 -4.17 31.70
C LYS A 166 -3.39 -5.23 30.65
N ASN A 167 -3.16 -4.93 29.35
CA ASN A 167 -3.46 -5.80 28.24
C ASN A 167 -2.23 -6.10 27.36
N PRO A 168 -1.11 -6.60 27.91
CA PRO A 168 0.12 -6.85 27.16
C PRO A 168 -0.08 -7.88 26.05
N GLN A 169 -1.09 -8.76 26.14
CA GLN A 169 -1.46 -9.72 25.10
C GLN A 169 -1.93 -9.04 23.79
N MET A 170 -2.38 -7.80 23.84
CA MET A 170 -2.78 -7.02 22.66
C MET A 170 -1.61 -6.26 22.04
N TYR A 171 -0.62 -5.89 22.84
CA TYR A 171 0.40 -4.93 22.45
C TYR A 171 1.84 -5.46 22.57
N SER A 172 2.08 -6.50 23.33
CA SER A 172 3.41 -7.09 23.49
C SER A 172 3.52 -8.41 22.72
N ARG A 173 4.70 -8.66 22.18
CA ARG A 173 5.05 -9.94 21.54
C ARG A 173 5.82 -10.87 22.46
N ARG A 174 5.94 -10.52 23.72
CA ARG A 174 6.55 -11.41 24.72
C ARG A 174 5.74 -12.68 24.88
N MET A 175 6.41 -13.81 24.73
CA MET A 175 5.83 -15.11 25.13
C MET A 175 5.77 -15.16 26.66
N GLN A 176 4.59 -14.92 27.22
CA GLN A 176 4.32 -15.17 28.64
C GLN A 176 3.57 -16.50 28.76
N GLY A 177 4.29 -17.57 29.12
CA GLY A 177 3.70 -18.90 29.30
C GLY A 177 3.07 -19.48 28.03
N ASN A 178 1.87 -20.05 28.13
CA ASN A 178 1.16 -20.71 27.03
C ASN A 178 0.32 -19.77 26.15
N MET A 179 0.65 -18.49 26.06
CA MET A 179 -0.12 -17.56 25.23
C MET A 179 -0.04 -17.92 23.74
N LYS A 180 -1.15 -18.39 23.19
CA LYS A 180 -1.30 -18.85 21.80
C LYS A 180 -1.66 -17.75 20.81
N ARG A 181 -1.92 -16.53 21.24
CA ARG A 181 -2.34 -15.42 20.38
C ARG A 181 -1.38 -14.24 20.54
N LEU A 182 -0.65 -13.98 19.48
CA LEU A 182 0.09 -12.75 19.30
C LEU A 182 -0.68 -11.88 18.32
N ASN A 183 -0.79 -10.59 18.63
CA ASN A 183 -1.36 -9.63 17.70
C ASN A 183 -0.38 -9.32 16.58
N ASN A 184 -0.87 -8.64 15.56
CA ASN A 184 -0.04 -8.14 14.49
C ASN A 184 1.02 -7.16 15.03
N VAL A 185 2.17 -7.13 14.39
CA VAL A 185 3.34 -6.36 14.84
C VAL A 185 3.09 -4.86 14.90
N ASN A 186 2.17 -4.34 14.07
CA ASN A 186 1.81 -2.92 14.06
C ASN A 186 1.32 -2.41 15.42
N TYR A 187 0.55 -3.22 16.16
CA TYR A 187 0.12 -2.86 17.52
C TYR A 187 1.30 -2.76 18.49
N SER A 188 2.22 -3.72 18.42
CA SER A 188 3.41 -3.71 19.28
C SER A 188 4.34 -2.55 18.95
N ALA A 189 4.52 -2.24 17.67
CA ALA A 189 5.31 -1.10 17.24
C ALA A 189 4.68 0.22 17.70
N SER A 190 3.36 0.37 17.56
CA SER A 190 2.66 1.59 17.95
C SER A 190 2.65 1.81 19.46
N VAL A 191 2.54 0.75 20.26
CA VAL A 191 2.54 0.89 21.72
C VAL A 191 3.89 1.38 22.27
N THR A 192 5.01 1.14 21.59
CA THR A 192 6.31 1.67 22.02
C THR A 192 6.31 3.19 22.04
N TYR A 193 5.84 3.81 20.97
CA TYR A 193 5.71 5.27 20.89
C TYR A 193 4.65 5.80 21.85
N ALA A 194 3.46 5.20 21.86
CA ALA A 194 2.36 5.64 22.72
C ALA A 194 2.73 5.63 24.21
N LEU A 195 3.27 4.51 24.73
CA LEU A 195 3.65 4.42 26.14
C LEU A 195 4.85 5.29 26.50
N GLN A 196 5.83 5.46 25.61
CA GLN A 196 6.92 6.39 25.84
C GLN A 196 6.40 7.83 25.96
N ALA A 197 5.57 8.25 25.00
CA ALA A 197 5.00 9.60 24.97
C ALA A 197 4.10 9.90 26.19
N LEU A 198 3.21 8.97 26.54
CA LEU A 198 2.37 9.09 27.73
C LEU A 198 3.20 9.03 29.02
N GLY A 199 4.26 8.22 29.02
CA GLY A 199 5.21 8.13 30.14
C GLY A 199 5.95 9.45 30.40
N GLU A 200 6.24 10.21 29.37
CA GLU A 200 6.78 11.57 29.50
C GLU A 200 5.73 12.57 29.95
N MET A 201 4.55 12.59 29.30
CA MET A 201 3.45 13.51 29.61
C MET A 201 2.99 13.41 31.08
N PHE A 202 2.89 12.20 31.63
CA PHE A 202 2.35 11.94 32.97
C PHE A 202 3.42 11.59 34.02
N ASN A 203 4.71 11.67 33.68
CA ASN A 203 5.82 11.24 34.53
C ASN A 203 5.63 9.80 35.06
N ARG A 204 5.28 8.85 34.18
CA ARG A 204 5.04 7.44 34.46
C ARG A 204 6.25 6.58 34.02
N PRO A 205 7.20 6.29 34.93
CA PRO A 205 8.37 5.49 34.62
C PRO A 205 8.03 4.03 34.24
N ASP A 206 6.92 3.49 34.74
CA ASP A 206 6.42 2.17 34.37
C ASP A 206 5.96 2.10 32.90
N PHE A 207 5.34 3.14 32.36
CA PHE A 207 5.00 3.23 30.93
C PHE A 207 6.25 3.23 30.06
N LYS A 208 7.25 4.03 30.44
CA LYS A 208 8.54 4.09 29.73
C LYS A 208 9.29 2.76 29.75
N GLU A 209 9.27 2.06 30.89
CA GLU A 209 9.91 0.75 31.01
C GLU A 209 9.23 -0.30 30.12
N GLU A 210 7.88 -0.33 30.09
CA GLU A 210 7.15 -1.24 29.21
C GLU A 210 7.45 -0.93 27.73
N ALA A 211 7.43 0.34 27.33
CA ALA A 211 7.82 0.76 25.99
C ALA A 211 9.22 0.25 25.60
N ARG A 212 10.20 0.39 26.53
CA ARG A 212 11.58 -0.10 26.34
C ARG A 212 11.63 -1.61 26.16
N ILE A 213 10.88 -2.36 26.97
CA ILE A 213 10.84 -3.82 26.89
C ILE A 213 10.24 -4.27 25.56
N VAL A 214 9.10 -3.68 25.15
CA VAL A 214 8.45 -4.03 23.87
C VAL A 214 9.36 -3.68 22.70
N ALA A 215 9.99 -2.50 22.71
CA ALA A 215 10.94 -2.11 21.66
C ALA A 215 12.14 -3.06 21.56
N SER A 216 12.70 -3.48 22.70
CA SER A 216 13.81 -4.46 22.73
C SER A 216 13.39 -5.81 22.15
N ASP A 217 12.17 -6.28 22.44
CA ASP A 217 11.65 -7.52 21.87
C ASP A 217 11.45 -7.40 20.35
N LEU A 218 10.98 -6.25 19.87
CA LEU A 218 10.74 -6.00 18.45
C LEU A 218 11.99 -6.03 17.57
N LYS A 219 13.17 -5.79 18.12
CA LYS A 219 14.45 -5.93 17.40
C LYS A 219 14.65 -7.33 16.79
N LYS A 220 13.96 -8.36 17.31
CA LYS A 220 13.99 -9.75 16.83
C LYS A 220 13.03 -10.03 15.68
N PHE A 221 12.14 -9.09 15.34
CA PHE A 221 11.11 -9.26 14.33
C PHE A 221 11.48 -8.67 12.97
N PHE A 222 12.76 -8.52 12.71
CA PHE A 222 13.27 -8.15 11.39
C PHE A 222 13.88 -9.37 10.72
N THR A 223 13.59 -9.56 9.44
CA THR A 223 14.15 -10.67 8.66
C THR A 223 15.65 -10.52 8.52
N VAL A 224 16.34 -11.64 8.32
CA VAL A 224 17.81 -11.71 8.51
C VAL A 224 18.56 -11.05 7.34
N ASN A 225 18.08 -11.26 6.10
CA ASN A 225 18.79 -10.82 4.91
C ASN A 225 18.33 -9.43 4.46
N ASP A 226 17.01 -9.24 4.36
CA ASP A 226 16.41 -8.07 3.74
C ASP A 226 15.88 -7.05 4.75
N PHE A 227 15.87 -7.36 6.05
CA PHE A 227 15.41 -6.46 7.12
C PHE A 227 13.94 -6.04 7.03
N PHE A 228 13.06 -6.87 6.48
CA PHE A 228 11.62 -6.64 6.61
C PHE A 228 11.17 -6.86 8.04
N LEU A 229 10.36 -5.95 8.57
CA LEU A 229 9.64 -6.19 9.81
C LEU A 229 8.55 -7.22 9.53
N TYR A 230 8.57 -8.36 10.24
CA TYR A 230 7.57 -9.42 10.08
C TYR A 230 6.65 -9.56 11.28
N GLY A 231 5.54 -10.24 11.08
CA GLY A 231 4.57 -10.49 12.13
C GLY A 231 3.18 -9.92 11.84
N GLU A 232 2.91 -9.57 10.59
CA GLU A 232 1.57 -9.25 10.10
C GLU A 232 0.83 -10.51 9.69
N GLY A 233 0.38 -11.29 10.67
CA GLY A 233 -0.37 -12.52 10.43
C GLY A 233 -0.46 -13.41 11.67
N PRO A 234 -1.36 -14.42 11.65
CA PRO A 234 -1.62 -15.28 12.81
C PRO A 234 -0.51 -16.29 13.11
N LYS A 235 0.33 -16.64 12.14
CA LYS A 235 1.40 -17.65 12.25
C LYS A 235 2.78 -17.00 12.20
N ILE A 236 3.05 -16.10 13.10
CA ILE A 236 4.24 -15.24 13.06
C ILE A 236 5.56 -15.94 13.39
N TRP A 237 5.54 -17.09 14.03
CA TRP A 237 6.75 -17.78 14.50
C TRP A 237 7.16 -18.97 13.61
N THR A 238 6.26 -19.39 12.75
CA THR A 238 6.50 -20.56 11.91
C THR A 238 6.63 -20.10 10.47
N PRO A 239 7.80 -20.25 9.86
CA PRO A 239 7.96 -20.03 8.44
C PRO A 239 6.96 -20.88 7.64
N THR A 240 6.52 -20.37 6.53
CA THR A 240 5.69 -21.09 5.57
C THR A 240 6.45 -22.23 4.92
N LYS A 241 5.79 -22.95 4.02
CA LYS A 241 6.42 -24.03 3.23
C LYS A 241 7.66 -23.55 2.48
N ASN A 242 7.62 -22.33 1.95
CA ASN A 242 8.73 -21.71 1.20
C ASN A 242 9.67 -20.88 2.06
N GLY A 243 9.56 -20.96 3.38
CA GLY A 243 10.45 -20.29 4.33
C GLY A 243 10.11 -18.83 4.61
N CYS A 244 9.00 -18.31 4.08
CA CYS A 244 8.60 -16.93 4.30
C CYS A 244 8.01 -16.70 5.69
N LEU A 245 8.23 -15.51 6.24
CA LEU A 245 7.56 -15.01 7.44
C LEU A 245 6.51 -13.96 7.02
N PRO A 246 5.43 -13.77 7.80
CA PRO A 246 4.35 -12.86 7.41
C PRO A 246 4.81 -11.40 7.43
N VAL A 247 5.02 -10.83 6.26
CA VAL A 247 5.39 -9.43 6.01
C VAL A 247 4.27 -8.74 5.26
N ASP A 248 3.88 -7.56 5.73
CA ASP A 248 3.04 -6.65 4.98
C ASP A 248 3.73 -5.30 4.80
N LEU A 249 4.01 -4.96 3.57
CA LEU A 249 4.69 -3.71 3.24
C LEU A 249 3.88 -2.51 3.73
N GLY A 250 2.55 -2.54 3.54
CA GLY A 250 1.69 -1.43 3.86
C GLY A 250 1.67 -1.06 5.32
N TYR A 251 1.34 -2.00 6.19
CA TYR A 251 1.34 -1.73 7.63
C TYR A 251 2.73 -1.41 8.18
N ASN A 252 3.78 -1.97 7.56
CA ASN A 252 5.14 -1.64 7.96
C ASN A 252 5.47 -0.18 7.71
N ILE A 253 5.22 0.32 6.49
CA ILE A 253 5.57 1.71 6.13
C ILE A 253 4.64 2.74 6.75
N GLU A 254 3.38 2.40 7.02
CA GLU A 254 2.35 3.36 7.43
C GLU A 254 2.11 3.42 8.93
N GLU A 255 2.37 2.34 9.66
CA GLU A 255 2.14 2.29 11.12
C GLU A 255 3.40 1.86 11.88
N SER A 256 4.00 0.72 11.51
CA SER A 256 5.01 0.08 12.37
C SER A 256 6.33 0.82 12.38
N LEU A 257 6.94 1.04 11.21
CA LEU A 257 8.25 1.71 11.10
C LEU A 257 8.19 3.18 11.53
N PRO A 258 7.14 3.97 11.19
CA PRO A 258 6.98 5.32 11.73
C PRO A 258 7.01 5.38 13.25
N ASN A 259 6.21 4.55 13.92
CA ASN A 259 6.13 4.56 15.38
C ASN A 259 7.42 4.09 16.04
N LEU A 260 8.11 3.10 15.47
CA LEU A 260 9.44 2.69 15.93
C LEU A 260 10.49 3.77 15.74
N ALA A 261 10.44 4.52 14.62
CA ALA A 261 11.32 5.65 14.38
C ALA A 261 11.10 6.75 15.43
N TYR A 262 9.85 7.14 15.68
CA TYR A 262 9.52 8.14 16.71
C TYR A 262 10.01 7.71 18.08
N TYR A 263 9.73 6.48 18.50
CA TYR A 263 10.21 5.95 19.77
C TYR A 263 11.73 6.01 19.85
N ALA A 264 12.44 5.46 18.84
CA ALA A 264 13.89 5.38 18.85
C ALA A 264 14.56 6.76 18.89
N LEU A 265 14.00 7.75 18.20
CA LEU A 265 14.45 9.15 18.24
C LEU A 265 14.22 9.78 19.63
N MET A 266 13.04 9.58 20.23
CA MET A 266 12.72 10.11 21.57
C MET A 266 13.68 9.63 22.65
N VAL A 267 14.03 8.33 22.62
CA VAL A 267 14.91 7.74 23.65
C VAL A 267 16.37 7.62 23.24
N ASN A 268 16.73 8.07 22.03
CA ASN A 268 18.06 7.93 21.43
C ASN A 268 18.56 6.46 21.39
N ASP A 269 17.65 5.51 21.07
CA ASP A 269 18.03 4.09 20.85
C ASP A 269 18.66 3.94 19.46
N ARG A 270 19.96 4.13 19.38
CA ARG A 270 20.72 4.08 18.11
C ARG A 270 20.72 2.71 17.43
N GLU A 271 20.64 1.63 18.21
CA GLU A 271 20.58 0.28 17.65
C GLU A 271 19.23 0.06 16.93
N LEU A 272 18.12 0.36 17.61
CA LEU A 272 16.80 0.26 16.99
C LEU A 272 16.67 1.21 15.80
N LEU A 273 17.18 2.43 15.92
CA LEU A 273 17.15 3.41 14.84
C LEU A 273 17.88 2.90 13.58
N SER A 274 19.05 2.28 13.76
CA SER A 274 19.79 1.67 12.64
C SER A 274 19.03 0.50 11.99
N ILE A 275 18.35 -0.32 12.78
CA ILE A 275 17.52 -1.42 12.26
C ILE A 275 16.32 -0.86 11.48
N VAL A 276 15.63 0.13 12.03
CA VAL A 276 14.48 0.79 11.39
C VAL A 276 14.90 1.47 10.08
N GLU A 277 16.02 2.17 10.08
CA GLU A 277 16.59 2.80 8.88
C GLU A 277 16.85 1.79 7.77
N ARG A 278 17.50 0.67 8.08
CA ARG A 278 17.74 -0.40 7.10
C ARG A 278 16.43 -0.95 6.55
N SER A 279 15.46 -1.18 7.43
CA SER A 279 14.13 -1.63 7.04
C SER A 279 13.41 -0.62 6.15
N MET A 280 13.41 0.66 6.51
CA MET A 280 12.83 1.73 5.68
C MET A 280 13.47 1.80 4.29
N ASN A 281 14.79 1.65 4.20
CA ASN A 281 15.51 1.61 2.92
C ASN A 281 15.11 0.39 2.08
N THR A 282 14.97 -0.79 2.69
CA THR A 282 14.48 -1.98 2.00
C THR A 282 13.05 -1.79 1.48
N HIS A 283 12.16 -1.24 2.31
CA HIS A 283 10.79 -0.97 1.88
C HIS A 283 10.73 0.07 0.75
N LEU A 284 11.63 1.06 0.75
CA LEU A 284 11.69 2.08 -0.30
C LEU A 284 11.99 1.49 -1.70
N GLU A 285 12.61 0.33 -1.79
CA GLU A 285 12.80 -0.40 -3.05
C GLU A 285 11.48 -0.74 -3.75
N PHE A 286 10.38 -0.80 -2.99
CA PHE A 286 9.04 -1.09 -3.50
C PHE A 286 8.24 0.15 -3.89
N MET A 287 8.79 1.35 -3.77
CA MET A 287 8.12 2.55 -4.28
C MET A 287 8.33 2.69 -5.79
N LEU A 288 7.22 2.84 -6.51
CA LEU A 288 7.21 3.08 -7.95
C LEU A 288 7.57 4.55 -8.28
N PRO A 289 8.03 4.82 -9.51
CA PRO A 289 8.40 6.18 -9.91
C PRO A 289 7.29 7.22 -9.80
N ASP A 290 6.02 6.82 -9.85
CA ASP A 290 4.86 7.73 -9.67
C ASP A 290 4.49 8.00 -8.21
N GLY A 291 5.18 7.37 -7.25
CA GLY A 291 4.95 7.51 -5.82
C GLY A 291 3.99 6.49 -5.21
N ALA A 292 3.55 5.50 -6.00
CA ALA A 292 2.79 4.38 -5.48
C ALA A 292 3.70 3.38 -4.73
N TRP A 293 3.11 2.66 -3.79
CA TRP A 293 3.76 1.57 -3.08
C TRP A 293 3.31 0.22 -3.63
N ASP A 294 4.25 -0.61 -4.01
CA ASP A 294 3.99 -1.95 -4.53
C ASP A 294 3.79 -2.96 -3.39
N ASN A 295 2.57 -3.01 -2.86
CA ASN A 295 2.15 -4.04 -1.89
C ASN A 295 1.41 -5.22 -2.57
N SER A 296 1.71 -5.48 -3.82
CA SER A 296 1.02 -6.53 -4.59
C SER A 296 1.31 -7.96 -4.12
N TRP A 297 2.28 -8.15 -3.24
CA TRP A 297 2.78 -9.44 -2.74
C TRP A 297 2.59 -9.66 -1.23
N GLY A 298 2.39 -8.61 -0.43
CA GLY A 298 2.36 -8.69 1.04
C GLY A 298 1.15 -9.44 1.61
N THR A 299 1.21 -9.85 2.87
CA THR A 299 0.17 -10.65 3.54
C THR A 299 -1.22 -10.01 3.50
N ARG A 300 -1.30 -8.68 3.38
CA ARG A 300 -2.55 -7.91 3.32
C ARG A 300 -2.77 -7.19 2.00
N SER A 301 -2.18 -7.68 0.90
CA SER A 301 -2.44 -7.15 -0.44
C SER A 301 -3.92 -7.13 -0.82
N PHE A 302 -4.76 -7.93 -0.16
CA PHE A 302 -6.21 -7.91 -0.29
C PHE A 302 -6.87 -6.60 0.18
N LYS A 303 -6.16 -5.74 0.93
CA LYS A 303 -6.66 -4.43 1.35
C LYS A 303 -6.26 -3.32 0.39
N TRP A 304 -5.03 -3.39 -0.13
CA TRP A 304 -4.49 -2.41 -1.06
C TRP A 304 -3.21 -2.93 -1.72
N THR A 305 -2.95 -2.54 -2.92
CA THR A 305 -1.81 -3.06 -3.68
C THR A 305 -0.97 -2.00 -4.37
N TYR A 306 -1.40 -0.75 -4.40
CA TYR A 306 -0.76 0.22 -5.27
C TYR A 306 -0.40 1.56 -4.62
N TRP A 307 -1.29 2.32 -4.02
CA TRP A 307 -1.00 3.72 -3.70
C TRP A 307 -0.84 4.04 -2.22
N GLY A 308 -1.47 3.30 -1.36
CA GLY A 308 -1.43 3.49 0.08
C GLY A 308 -2.43 2.62 0.79
N GLY A 309 -2.41 2.66 2.11
CA GLY A 309 -3.28 1.85 2.94
C GLY A 309 -4.73 2.31 2.94
N ARG A 310 -5.63 1.40 3.19
CA ARG A 310 -7.04 1.71 3.39
C ARG A 310 -7.39 2.09 4.81
N THR A 311 -6.61 1.59 5.76
CA THR A 311 -6.93 1.64 7.19
C THR A 311 -5.76 2.06 8.03
N SER A 312 -4.63 2.33 7.44
CA SER A 312 -3.42 2.79 8.09
C SER A 312 -3.21 4.29 7.89
N ASP A 313 -2.28 4.82 8.62
CA ASP A 313 -2.16 6.26 8.83
C ASP A 313 -1.36 6.98 7.74
N GLY A 314 -0.53 6.24 6.97
CA GLY A 314 0.37 6.80 6.00
C GLY A 314 1.80 6.97 6.51
N PHE A 315 2.76 6.91 5.59
CA PHE A 315 4.18 6.77 5.91
C PHE A 315 4.93 8.10 6.15
N MET A 316 4.30 9.24 5.82
CA MET A 316 4.99 10.52 5.66
C MET A 316 5.77 10.93 6.91
N GLY A 317 5.15 10.87 8.08
CA GLY A 317 5.76 11.35 9.31
C GLY A 317 7.03 10.61 9.70
N GLY A 318 7.01 9.28 9.71
CA GLY A 318 8.18 8.47 10.08
C GLY A 318 9.35 8.62 9.12
N TYR A 319 9.08 8.64 7.82
CA TYR A 319 10.12 8.88 6.80
C TYR A 319 10.65 10.31 6.87
N TYR A 320 9.81 11.28 7.15
CA TYR A 320 10.25 12.67 7.31
C TYR A 320 11.15 12.85 8.54
N ALA A 321 10.85 12.20 9.65
CA ALA A 321 11.69 12.23 10.86
C ALA A 321 13.13 11.74 10.61
N MET A 322 13.32 10.90 9.58
CA MET A 322 14.61 10.35 9.16
C MET A 322 15.19 11.05 7.92
N ALA A 323 14.52 12.07 7.37
CA ALA A 323 14.85 12.62 6.06
C ALA A 323 16.10 13.49 6.03
N GLU A 324 16.58 14.00 7.16
CA GLU A 324 17.82 14.79 7.21
C GLU A 324 19.04 13.97 6.77
N GLN A 325 19.08 12.69 7.14
CA GLN A 325 20.12 11.74 6.76
C GLN A 325 19.81 11.05 5.41
N HIS A 326 18.51 10.99 5.04
CA HIS A 326 18.02 10.24 3.87
C HIS A 326 17.19 11.12 2.93
N PRO A 327 17.82 11.93 2.08
CA PRO A 327 17.11 12.84 1.17
C PRO A 327 16.11 12.16 0.22
N ALA A 328 16.31 10.89 -0.10
CA ALA A 328 15.37 10.11 -0.91
C ALA A 328 13.98 10.00 -0.26
N TYR A 329 13.90 10.07 1.07
CA TYR A 329 12.62 10.04 1.79
C TYR A 329 11.75 11.26 1.50
N LEU A 330 12.35 12.44 1.36
CA LEU A 330 11.59 13.65 0.95
C LEU A 330 11.02 13.50 -0.45
N GLU A 331 11.79 12.90 -1.36
CA GLU A 331 11.30 12.63 -2.72
C GLU A 331 10.16 11.60 -2.72
N ALA A 332 10.26 10.55 -1.90
CA ALA A 332 9.19 9.58 -1.71
C ALA A 332 7.90 10.24 -1.20
N ILE A 333 8.00 11.06 -0.17
CA ILE A 333 6.86 11.81 0.41
C ILE A 333 6.24 12.72 -0.66
N ARG A 334 7.06 13.48 -1.38
CA ARG A 334 6.60 14.39 -2.43
C ARG A 334 5.80 13.67 -3.52
N ARG A 335 6.32 12.54 -4.01
CA ARG A 335 5.64 11.76 -5.06
C ARG A 335 4.34 11.17 -4.56
N ASN A 336 4.34 10.63 -3.36
CA ASN A 336 3.13 10.03 -2.80
C ASN A 336 2.04 11.09 -2.52
N ILE A 337 2.38 12.26 -1.97
CA ILE A 337 1.42 13.36 -1.80
C ILE A 337 0.79 13.77 -3.14
N ARG A 338 1.59 13.82 -4.23
CA ARG A 338 1.06 14.09 -5.57
C ARG A 338 0.11 13.00 -6.06
N LEU A 339 0.41 11.73 -5.75
CA LEU A 339 -0.45 10.61 -6.10
C LEU A 339 -1.76 10.64 -5.29
N LEU A 340 -1.68 10.90 -3.99
CA LEU A 340 -2.85 11.07 -3.12
C LEU A 340 -3.73 12.22 -3.60
N LYS A 341 -3.13 13.34 -4.01
CA LYS A 341 -3.88 14.45 -4.62
C LYS A 341 -4.61 14.04 -5.90
N LYS A 342 -3.97 13.26 -6.78
CA LYS A 342 -4.61 12.72 -7.99
C LYS A 342 -5.75 11.73 -7.68
N SER A 343 -5.68 11.05 -6.54
CA SER A 343 -6.70 10.11 -6.07
C SER A 343 -7.78 10.79 -5.22
N THR A 344 -7.67 12.10 -5.01
CA THR A 344 -8.67 12.91 -4.30
C THR A 344 -9.73 13.40 -5.29
N ASN A 345 -10.99 13.09 -5.01
CA ASN A 345 -12.14 13.55 -5.80
C ASN A 345 -13.19 14.13 -4.84
N ASN A 346 -13.72 15.31 -5.17
CA ASN A 346 -14.68 16.03 -4.34
C ASN A 346 -14.21 16.15 -2.87
N GLY A 347 -12.92 16.40 -2.67
CA GLY A 347 -12.30 16.57 -1.36
C GLY A 347 -12.15 15.31 -0.50
N LEU A 348 -12.45 14.12 -1.02
CA LEU A 348 -12.20 12.85 -0.36
C LEU A 348 -11.18 12.00 -1.11
N LEU A 349 -10.31 11.34 -0.36
CA LEU A 349 -9.36 10.39 -0.90
C LEU A 349 -10.09 9.08 -1.27
N HIS A 350 -9.98 8.68 -2.53
CA HIS A 350 -10.51 7.42 -3.01
C HIS A 350 -9.46 6.30 -2.92
N ALA A 351 -9.93 5.06 -2.77
CA ALA A 351 -9.07 3.88 -2.66
C ALA A 351 -8.41 3.44 -3.99
N GLY A 352 -8.47 4.27 -5.01
CA GLY A 352 -7.87 4.02 -6.31
C GLY A 352 -8.39 4.95 -7.39
N ARG A 353 -7.73 4.93 -8.55
CA ARG A 353 -7.96 5.86 -9.66
C ARG A 353 -9.39 5.84 -10.22
N ASP A 354 -9.97 4.64 -10.35
CA ASP A 354 -11.21 4.45 -11.11
C ASP A 354 -12.47 4.39 -10.23
N TYR A 355 -12.34 4.65 -8.91
CA TYR A 355 -13.48 4.64 -7.98
C TYR A 355 -14.58 5.62 -8.37
N GLN A 356 -14.20 6.85 -8.73
CA GLN A 356 -15.18 7.87 -9.08
C GLN A 356 -15.99 7.47 -10.32
N ALA A 357 -15.32 6.99 -11.37
CA ALA A 357 -15.97 6.52 -12.58
C ALA A 357 -16.84 5.28 -12.35
N SER A 358 -16.54 4.50 -11.31
CA SER A 358 -17.33 3.33 -10.91
C SER A 358 -18.58 3.67 -10.09
N GLY A 359 -18.76 4.94 -9.70
CA GLY A 359 -19.92 5.38 -8.91
C GLY A 359 -19.92 4.89 -7.46
N ILE A 360 -18.78 4.38 -6.95
CA ILE A 360 -18.66 3.90 -5.57
C ILE A 360 -18.22 5.07 -4.69
N PRO A 361 -18.98 5.43 -3.64
CA PRO A 361 -18.61 6.50 -2.72
C PRO A 361 -17.28 6.22 -2.02
N ALA A 362 -16.50 7.27 -1.74
CA ALA A 362 -15.29 7.14 -0.96
C ALA A 362 -15.59 6.79 0.50
N CYS A 363 -14.86 5.84 1.06
CA CYS A 363 -14.86 5.62 2.51
C CYS A 363 -14.02 6.70 3.18
N ILE A 364 -14.60 7.47 4.11
CA ILE A 364 -13.90 8.56 4.80
C ILE A 364 -12.71 8.07 5.64
N HIS A 365 -12.63 6.77 5.93
CA HIS A 365 -11.50 6.18 6.65
C HIS A 365 -10.17 6.39 5.89
N HIS A 366 -10.18 6.31 4.56
CA HIS A 366 -8.99 6.62 3.76
C HIS A 366 -8.55 8.07 3.96
N THR A 367 -9.51 8.99 4.00
CA THR A 367 -9.24 10.42 4.11
C THR A 367 -8.74 10.80 5.49
N PHE A 368 -9.42 10.40 6.56
CA PHE A 368 -8.99 10.82 7.91
C PHE A 368 -7.70 10.15 8.38
N GLY A 369 -7.45 8.88 8.01
CA GLY A 369 -6.19 8.22 8.32
C GLY A 369 -5.00 8.94 7.69
N HIS A 370 -5.10 9.25 6.39
CA HIS A 370 -4.04 9.99 5.70
C HIS A 370 -3.95 11.47 6.12
N ALA A 371 -5.07 12.10 6.52
CA ALA A 371 -5.06 13.45 7.10
C ALA A 371 -4.23 13.48 8.40
N LYS A 372 -4.40 12.48 9.28
CA LYS A 372 -3.55 12.31 10.47
C LYS A 372 -2.07 12.19 10.08
N ALA A 373 -1.73 11.37 9.08
CA ALA A 373 -0.34 11.19 8.65
C ALA A 373 0.28 12.46 8.06
N LEU A 374 -0.48 13.23 7.28
CA LEU A 374 -0.02 14.53 6.80
C LEU A 374 0.21 15.51 7.96
N THR A 375 -0.66 15.50 8.97
CA THR A 375 -0.50 16.35 10.14
C THR A 375 0.74 15.96 10.95
N ALA A 376 0.93 14.68 11.25
CA ALA A 376 2.12 14.20 11.96
C ALA A 376 3.43 14.59 11.24
N PHE A 377 3.43 14.58 9.90
CA PHE A 377 4.54 15.10 9.10
C PHE A 377 4.70 16.62 9.27
N LEU A 378 3.61 17.38 9.25
CA LEU A 378 3.61 18.84 9.33
C LEU A 378 4.02 19.38 10.72
N GLU A 379 3.82 18.59 11.78
CA GLU A 379 4.28 18.93 13.14
C GLU A 379 5.79 18.82 13.31
N LEU A 380 6.46 18.01 12.51
CA LEU A 380 7.91 17.86 12.62
C LEU A 380 8.62 19.12 12.14
N PRO A 381 9.77 19.50 12.75
CA PRO A 381 10.51 20.67 12.35
C PRO A 381 11.01 20.57 10.90
N PRO A 382 11.07 21.70 10.16
CA PRO A 382 11.57 21.71 8.80
C PRO A 382 13.00 21.16 8.70
N VAL A 383 13.22 20.22 7.77
CA VAL A 383 14.56 19.72 7.47
C VAL A 383 15.28 20.68 6.53
N LYS A 384 16.61 20.80 6.67
CA LYS A 384 17.45 21.54 5.73
C LYS A 384 17.39 20.82 4.39
N ALA A 385 16.87 21.51 3.36
CA ALA A 385 16.58 20.91 2.07
C ALA A 385 17.84 20.24 1.47
N PRO A 386 17.86 18.91 1.38
CA PRO A 386 18.90 18.21 0.65
C PRO A 386 18.66 18.30 -0.86
N GLN A 387 19.71 18.03 -1.63
CA GLN A 387 19.59 17.93 -3.09
C GLN A 387 18.66 16.75 -3.45
N TYR A 388 17.96 16.92 -4.59
CA TYR A 388 17.17 15.82 -5.20
C TYR A 388 17.95 14.51 -5.23
N LYS A 389 17.30 13.42 -4.85
CA LYS A 389 17.81 12.06 -5.03
C LYS A 389 16.76 11.21 -5.73
N SER A 390 17.23 10.40 -6.68
CA SER A 390 16.40 9.39 -7.34
C SER A 390 15.96 8.32 -6.33
N LEU A 391 14.75 7.79 -6.53
CA LEU A 391 14.28 6.60 -5.84
C LEU A 391 14.89 5.35 -6.46
N PRO A 392 14.95 4.23 -5.72
CA PRO A 392 15.56 3.00 -6.23
C PRO A 392 15.01 2.55 -7.58
N ARG A 393 13.68 2.58 -7.76
CA ARG A 393 13.02 2.14 -9.00
C ARG A 393 13.00 3.19 -10.12
N ASP A 394 13.60 4.35 -9.95
CA ASP A 394 13.83 5.28 -11.07
C ASP A 394 14.86 4.71 -12.06
N ASN A 395 15.76 3.88 -11.58
CA ASN A 395 16.84 3.31 -12.38
C ASN A 395 16.46 1.95 -12.96
N ALA A 396 16.88 1.70 -14.21
CA ALA A 396 16.81 0.38 -14.83
C ALA A 396 17.98 -0.49 -14.34
N TYR A 397 17.85 -1.06 -13.15
CA TYR A 397 18.90 -1.86 -12.50
C TYR A 397 18.88 -3.34 -12.89
N GLY A 398 17.98 -3.77 -13.76
CA GLY A 398 17.77 -5.18 -14.08
C GLY A 398 16.86 -5.86 -13.06
N VAL A 399 17.39 -6.82 -12.29
CA VAL A 399 16.62 -7.60 -11.31
C VAL A 399 17.25 -7.53 -9.92
N LYS A 400 16.42 -7.33 -8.90
CA LYS A 400 16.76 -7.46 -7.48
C LYS A 400 15.94 -8.57 -6.86
N TYR A 401 16.57 -9.45 -6.09
CA TYR A 401 15.91 -10.54 -5.37
C TYR A 401 15.89 -10.26 -3.87
N PHE A 402 14.73 -10.34 -3.28
CA PHE A 402 14.49 -10.26 -1.84
C PHE A 402 14.19 -11.67 -1.32
N GLN A 403 15.23 -12.25 -0.73
CA GLN A 403 15.24 -13.66 -0.35
C GLN A 403 14.20 -13.99 0.71
N ASP A 404 14.06 -13.14 1.73
CA ASP A 404 13.21 -13.38 2.90
C ASP A 404 11.72 -13.38 2.56
N ILE A 405 11.37 -12.79 1.42
CA ILE A 405 9.99 -12.73 0.91
C ILE A 405 9.82 -13.42 -0.46
N ARG A 406 10.86 -14.10 -0.95
CA ARG A 406 10.83 -14.83 -2.22
C ARG A 406 10.25 -14.01 -3.38
N THR A 407 10.66 -12.75 -3.47
CA THR A 407 10.11 -11.77 -4.43
C THR A 407 11.22 -11.09 -5.22
N TRP A 408 11.02 -10.93 -6.51
CA TRP A 408 11.93 -10.27 -7.45
C TRP A 408 11.31 -8.98 -7.96
N LEU A 409 12.09 -7.90 -7.93
CA LEU A 409 11.76 -6.64 -8.57
C LEU A 409 12.53 -6.53 -9.88
N VAL A 410 11.81 -6.28 -10.97
CA VAL A 410 12.38 -6.04 -12.29
C VAL A 410 12.30 -4.55 -12.62
N ALA A 411 13.41 -3.99 -13.12
CA ALA A 411 13.48 -2.63 -13.65
C ALA A 411 14.33 -2.62 -14.92
N GLU A 412 13.68 -2.68 -16.08
CA GLU A 412 14.33 -2.74 -17.38
C GLU A 412 13.72 -1.70 -18.34
N GLY A 413 14.56 -0.79 -18.84
CA GLY A 413 14.08 0.36 -19.58
C GLY A 413 13.04 1.16 -18.80
N SER A 414 11.89 1.44 -19.41
CA SER A 414 10.74 2.11 -18.79
C SER A 414 9.80 1.15 -18.03
N TRP A 415 10.11 -0.14 -17.98
CA TRP A 415 9.28 -1.15 -17.35
C TRP A 415 9.68 -1.44 -15.91
N ARG A 416 8.68 -1.60 -15.05
CA ARG A 416 8.84 -2.06 -13.66
C ARG A 416 7.88 -3.22 -13.43
N SER A 417 8.38 -4.29 -12.83
CA SER A 417 7.55 -5.47 -12.55
C SER A 417 7.93 -6.08 -11.21
N THR A 418 7.01 -6.89 -10.67
CA THR A 418 7.22 -7.70 -9.48
C THR A 418 6.77 -9.12 -9.78
N CYS A 419 7.68 -10.06 -9.61
CA CYS A 419 7.42 -11.49 -9.66
C CYS A 419 7.53 -12.04 -8.24
N THR A 420 6.53 -12.77 -7.76
CA THR A 420 6.48 -13.21 -6.37
C THR A 420 6.17 -14.69 -6.21
N GLY A 421 6.89 -15.32 -5.31
CA GLY A 421 6.60 -16.65 -4.75
C GLY A 421 6.36 -16.58 -3.23
N PHE A 422 6.03 -15.39 -2.71
CA PHE A 422 5.71 -15.19 -1.30
C PHE A 422 4.44 -15.91 -0.92
N ASP A 423 4.47 -16.75 0.12
CA ASP A 423 3.40 -17.67 0.47
C ASP A 423 2.85 -17.50 1.91
N ALA A 424 3.16 -16.37 2.56
CA ALA A 424 2.62 -16.10 3.89
C ALA A 424 1.28 -15.38 3.83
N GLU A 425 0.19 -16.11 3.97
CA GLU A 425 -1.18 -15.58 3.96
C GLU A 425 -1.62 -15.03 5.32
N TYR A 426 -2.56 -14.10 5.31
CA TYR A 426 -3.09 -13.48 6.53
C TYR A 426 -4.04 -14.40 7.30
N LYS A 427 -5.31 -14.38 7.00
CA LYS A 427 -6.36 -15.14 7.73
C LYS A 427 -7.05 -16.18 6.89
N VAL A 428 -7.13 -15.94 5.61
CA VAL A 428 -7.91 -16.72 4.65
C VAL A 428 -7.00 -17.14 3.52
N LYS A 429 -7.17 -18.35 3.03
CA LYS A 429 -6.43 -18.88 1.89
C LYS A 429 -6.85 -18.20 0.59
N GLY A 430 -5.93 -18.07 -0.35
CA GLY A 430 -6.16 -17.44 -1.63
C GLY A 430 -6.30 -15.91 -1.55
N THR A 431 -5.63 -15.26 -0.59
CA THR A 431 -5.75 -13.82 -0.35
C THR A 431 -4.71 -12.97 -1.09
N HIS A 432 -3.63 -13.57 -1.58
CA HIS A 432 -2.63 -12.89 -2.41
C HIS A 432 -2.00 -13.87 -3.40
N PRO A 433 -1.37 -13.36 -4.48
CA PRO A 433 -0.72 -14.22 -5.45
C PRO A 433 0.53 -14.89 -4.88
N MET A 434 0.63 -16.18 -5.11
CA MET A 434 1.80 -17.03 -4.86
C MET A 434 2.26 -17.60 -6.22
N GLY A 435 2.96 -18.70 -6.22
CA GLY A 435 3.15 -19.52 -7.42
C GLY A 435 3.92 -18.85 -8.55
N GLY A 436 4.86 -17.95 -8.25
CA GLY A 436 5.65 -17.26 -9.26
C GLY A 436 4.85 -16.23 -10.09
N ALA A 437 3.83 -15.64 -9.51
CA ALA A 437 2.95 -14.71 -10.21
C ALA A 437 3.65 -13.37 -10.54
N VAL A 438 3.29 -12.78 -11.69
CA VAL A 438 3.52 -11.36 -11.96
C VAL A 438 2.47 -10.56 -11.20
N SER A 439 2.84 -10.08 -10.02
CA SER A 439 1.93 -9.34 -9.14
C SER A 439 1.79 -7.87 -9.53
N LEU A 440 2.79 -7.32 -10.21
CA LEU A 440 2.76 -5.96 -10.75
C LEU A 440 3.46 -5.92 -12.11
N LEU A 441 2.88 -5.21 -13.05
CA LEU A 441 3.55 -4.72 -14.27
C LEU A 441 3.17 -3.25 -14.44
N TRP A 442 4.17 -2.39 -14.56
CA TRP A 442 4.03 -0.95 -14.66
C TRP A 442 4.98 -0.40 -15.73
N HIS A 443 4.55 0.63 -16.44
CA HIS A 443 5.36 1.33 -17.42
C HIS A 443 5.35 2.84 -17.16
N GLU A 444 6.46 3.51 -17.39
CA GLU A 444 6.67 4.93 -17.04
C GLU A 444 5.60 5.87 -17.62
N GLN A 445 5.14 5.62 -18.83
CA GLN A 445 4.11 6.42 -19.51
C GLN A 445 2.71 5.81 -19.43
N ALA A 446 2.59 4.48 -19.48
CA ALA A 446 1.31 3.81 -19.40
C ALA A 446 0.74 3.73 -17.96
N GLY A 447 1.61 3.84 -16.95
CA GLY A 447 1.25 3.55 -15.57
C GLY A 447 1.07 2.05 -15.32
N PRO A 448 0.22 1.62 -14.37
CA PRO A 448 -0.02 0.22 -14.07
C PRO A 448 -0.71 -0.49 -15.24
N VAL A 449 -0.15 -1.65 -15.61
CA VAL A 449 -0.69 -2.58 -16.61
C VAL A 449 -1.38 -3.75 -15.91
N PHE A 450 -0.72 -4.30 -14.89
CA PHE A 450 -1.29 -5.27 -13.95
C PHE A 450 -1.00 -4.82 -12.53
N ALA A 451 -1.95 -5.04 -11.63
CA ALA A 451 -1.75 -4.89 -10.19
C ALA A 451 -2.59 -5.95 -9.49
N ALA A 452 -1.92 -6.89 -8.85
CA ALA A 452 -2.55 -8.04 -8.25
C ALA A 452 -3.59 -7.67 -7.18
N THR A 453 -4.58 -8.52 -7.11
CA THR A 453 -5.59 -8.52 -6.04
C THR A 453 -5.64 -9.89 -5.38
N THR A 454 -6.64 -10.15 -4.55
CA THR A 454 -6.91 -11.50 -4.05
C THR A 454 -7.04 -12.49 -5.21
N ASN A 455 -6.51 -13.71 -5.07
CA ASN A 455 -6.62 -14.77 -6.08
C ASN A 455 -8.10 -15.05 -6.42
N ARG A 456 -8.96 -15.00 -5.39
CA ARG A 456 -10.41 -15.02 -5.54
C ARG A 456 -10.95 -13.77 -4.86
N TYR A 457 -11.72 -12.97 -5.58
CA TYR A 457 -12.27 -11.77 -4.97
C TYR A 457 -13.17 -12.12 -3.79
N ALA A 458 -12.81 -11.62 -2.59
CA ALA A 458 -13.59 -11.79 -1.38
C ALA A 458 -13.48 -10.53 -0.50
N LEU A 459 -14.55 -10.17 0.20
CA LEU A 459 -14.54 -9.15 1.23
C LEU A 459 -14.05 -9.76 2.54
N ILE A 460 -12.74 -9.68 2.80
CA ILE A 460 -12.12 -10.32 3.98
C ILE A 460 -12.33 -9.46 5.22
N GLU A 461 -12.22 -8.18 5.09
CA GLU A 461 -12.44 -7.18 6.15
C GLU A 461 -13.38 -6.08 5.62
N ALA A 462 -14.67 -6.44 5.47
CA ALA A 462 -15.73 -5.46 5.26
C ALA A 462 -15.69 -4.42 6.39
N PRO A 463 -15.93 -3.40 6.44
CA PRO A 463 -15.99 -2.04 6.14
C PRO A 463 -14.65 -1.41 5.63
N ASN A 464 -13.56 -2.08 5.81
CA ASN A 464 -12.24 -1.61 5.35
C ASN A 464 -12.00 -1.88 3.85
N MET A 465 -12.82 -2.73 3.25
CA MET A 465 -12.85 -3.02 1.82
C MET A 465 -14.23 -2.64 1.30
N GLN A 466 -14.30 -1.68 0.39
CA GLN A 466 -15.58 -1.27 -0.19
C GLN A 466 -16.18 -2.43 -1.01
N SER A 467 -17.44 -2.72 -0.76
CA SER A 467 -18.16 -3.74 -1.53
C SER A 467 -18.33 -3.28 -2.98
N ASN A 468 -18.25 -4.23 -3.90
CA ASN A 468 -18.59 -4.02 -5.28
C ASN A 468 -20.01 -4.50 -5.53
N SER A 469 -20.90 -3.61 -5.93
CA SER A 469 -22.28 -3.93 -6.31
C SER A 469 -22.42 -4.36 -7.77
N ARG A 470 -21.32 -4.38 -8.54
CA ARG A 470 -21.34 -4.74 -9.95
C ARG A 470 -21.60 -6.23 -10.16
N LYS A 471 -22.17 -6.57 -11.30
CA LYS A 471 -22.55 -7.94 -11.66
C LYS A 471 -21.34 -8.88 -11.78
N TYR A 472 -20.26 -8.38 -12.35
CA TYR A 472 -19.04 -9.17 -12.57
C TYR A 472 -17.96 -8.81 -11.59
N ILE A 473 -17.42 -9.81 -10.92
CA ILE A 473 -16.33 -9.70 -9.94
C ILE A 473 -15.26 -10.72 -10.33
N MET A 474 -14.03 -10.27 -10.51
CA MET A 474 -12.90 -11.12 -10.87
C MET A 474 -11.63 -10.63 -10.19
N SER A 475 -10.71 -11.56 -9.90
CA SER A 475 -9.35 -11.21 -9.47
C SER A 475 -8.60 -10.45 -10.57
N GLY A 476 -7.94 -9.36 -10.19
CA GLY A 476 -7.07 -8.57 -11.07
C GLY A 476 -5.64 -9.13 -11.23
N THR A 477 -5.40 -10.37 -10.85
CA THR A 477 -4.07 -11.01 -10.93
C THR A 477 -3.92 -11.84 -12.21
N PRO A 478 -2.87 -11.61 -13.03
CA PRO A 478 -2.52 -12.47 -14.16
C PRO A 478 -2.28 -13.91 -13.72
N ARG A 479 -2.83 -14.89 -14.44
CA ARG A 479 -2.76 -16.29 -14.03
C ARG A 479 -3.13 -17.27 -15.12
N VAL A 480 -2.72 -18.51 -14.97
CA VAL A 480 -3.32 -19.65 -15.67
C VAL A 480 -4.39 -20.24 -14.76
N GLU A 481 -5.59 -20.39 -15.28
CA GLU A 481 -6.71 -20.96 -14.51
C GLU A 481 -7.52 -21.97 -15.31
N MET A 482 -8.10 -22.90 -14.58
CA MET A 482 -9.09 -23.85 -15.07
C MET A 482 -10.28 -23.88 -14.11
N VAL A 483 -11.49 -23.86 -14.65
CA VAL A 483 -12.71 -24.02 -13.84
C VAL A 483 -13.31 -25.40 -14.08
N GLN A 484 -13.47 -26.17 -13.01
CA GLN A 484 -14.09 -27.49 -13.04
C GLN A 484 -15.09 -27.67 -11.93
N TYR A 485 -16.35 -27.98 -12.27
CA TYR A 485 -17.45 -28.12 -11.31
C TYR A 485 -17.61 -26.93 -10.33
N GLY A 486 -17.35 -25.71 -10.81
CA GLY A 486 -17.43 -24.49 -10.01
C GLY A 486 -16.19 -24.21 -9.14
N THR A 487 -15.21 -25.12 -9.10
CA THR A 487 -13.92 -24.90 -8.43
C THR A 487 -12.92 -24.30 -9.40
N ILE A 488 -12.19 -23.28 -8.95
CA ILE A 488 -11.10 -22.66 -9.71
C ILE A 488 -9.79 -23.31 -9.27
N TYR A 489 -9.02 -23.79 -10.22
CA TYR A 489 -7.66 -24.28 -10.07
C TYR A 489 -6.72 -23.31 -10.78
N SER A 490 -5.68 -22.87 -10.09
CA SER A 490 -4.79 -21.83 -10.62
C SER A 490 -3.35 -22.08 -10.18
N ASN A 491 -2.40 -21.59 -10.98
CA ASN A 491 -1.00 -21.53 -10.57
C ASN A 491 -0.76 -20.57 -9.39
N LEU A 492 -1.65 -19.60 -9.16
CA LEU A 492 -1.50 -18.63 -8.06
C LEU A 492 -1.54 -19.27 -6.67
N ASP A 493 -2.22 -20.41 -6.54
CA ASP A 493 -2.38 -21.11 -5.28
C ASP A 493 -1.30 -22.18 -5.04
N ASP A 494 -0.43 -22.47 -6.04
CA ASP A 494 0.58 -23.53 -5.96
C ASP A 494 1.74 -23.16 -5.03
N LEU A 495 1.89 -23.94 -3.96
CA LEU A 495 3.00 -23.83 -3.00
C LEU A 495 4.24 -24.64 -3.41
N ASP A 496 4.13 -25.50 -4.43
CA ASP A 496 5.23 -26.34 -4.95
C ASP A 496 5.92 -25.74 -6.17
N THR A 497 5.76 -24.44 -6.37
CA THR A 497 6.31 -23.73 -7.51
C THR A 497 7.82 -23.62 -7.45
N ASP A 498 8.49 -23.99 -8.53
CA ASP A 498 9.91 -23.75 -8.77
C ASP A 498 10.10 -22.50 -9.65
N ILE A 499 10.88 -21.54 -9.19
CA ILE A 499 11.11 -20.26 -9.87
C ILE A 499 12.61 -20.11 -10.13
N VAL A 500 13.00 -20.15 -11.39
CA VAL A 500 14.40 -20.01 -11.82
C VAL A 500 14.56 -18.71 -12.60
N TYR A 501 15.38 -17.80 -12.10
CA TYR A 501 15.77 -16.59 -12.80
C TYR A 501 17.08 -16.80 -13.55
N THR A 502 17.11 -16.34 -14.81
CA THR A 502 18.31 -16.28 -15.65
C THR A 502 18.39 -14.94 -16.38
N GLN A 503 19.62 -14.48 -16.58
CA GLN A 503 19.88 -13.30 -17.41
C GLN A 503 20.57 -13.73 -18.72
N GLU A 504 19.97 -13.38 -19.84
CA GLU A 504 20.49 -13.66 -21.18
C GLU A 504 20.73 -12.33 -21.92
N LYS A 505 21.99 -11.87 -21.96
CA LYS A 505 22.36 -10.55 -22.50
C LYS A 505 21.57 -9.42 -21.87
N ASP A 506 20.62 -8.83 -22.62
CA ASP A 506 19.73 -7.73 -22.25
C ASP A 506 18.31 -8.17 -21.88
N LYS A 507 18.11 -9.47 -21.66
CA LYS A 507 16.83 -10.06 -21.27
C LYS A 507 16.89 -10.72 -19.91
N HIS A 508 15.83 -10.56 -19.14
CA HIS A 508 15.63 -11.19 -17.84
C HIS A 508 14.51 -12.22 -17.96
N ARG A 509 14.83 -13.49 -17.73
CA ARG A 509 13.88 -14.59 -17.86
C ARG A 509 13.60 -15.20 -16.49
N PHE A 510 12.33 -15.40 -16.19
CA PHE A 510 11.83 -16.24 -15.11
C PHE A 510 11.20 -17.48 -15.72
N HIS A 511 11.76 -18.63 -15.42
CA HIS A 511 11.21 -19.94 -15.78
C HIS A 511 10.54 -20.54 -14.55
N ILE A 512 9.24 -20.84 -14.65
CA ILE A 512 8.40 -21.21 -13.54
C ILE A 512 7.72 -22.53 -13.84
N ASN A 513 8.03 -23.55 -13.05
CA ASN A 513 7.32 -24.83 -13.06
C ASN A 513 6.30 -24.83 -11.96
N THR A 514 5.04 -25.05 -12.30
CA THR A 514 3.90 -24.94 -11.40
C THR A 514 2.80 -25.92 -11.75
N HIS A 515 1.78 -26.03 -10.90
CA HIS A 515 0.59 -26.87 -11.13
C HIS A 515 -0.68 -26.04 -10.95
N LEU A 516 -1.76 -26.51 -11.56
CA LEU A 516 -3.08 -25.95 -11.31
C LEU A 516 -3.67 -26.62 -10.09
N VAL A 517 -3.78 -25.87 -8.99
CA VAL A 517 -4.36 -26.33 -7.71
C VAL A 517 -5.41 -25.33 -7.22
N ASP A 518 -6.26 -25.77 -6.32
CA ASP A 518 -7.14 -24.86 -5.59
C ASP A 518 -6.47 -24.33 -4.30
N ALA A 519 -7.15 -23.45 -3.57
CA ALA A 519 -6.63 -22.87 -2.32
C ALA A 519 -6.33 -23.91 -1.22
N ASP A 520 -6.87 -25.10 -1.33
CA ASP A 520 -6.60 -26.22 -0.42
C ASP A 520 -5.53 -27.18 -0.94
N GLN A 521 -4.81 -26.79 -2.01
CA GLN A 521 -3.77 -27.57 -2.68
C GLN A 521 -4.33 -28.87 -3.32
N GLN A 522 -5.63 -28.90 -3.63
CA GLN A 522 -6.23 -30.03 -4.32
C GLN A 522 -6.06 -29.86 -5.83
N THR A 523 -5.81 -30.96 -6.51
CA THR A 523 -5.72 -31.01 -7.97
C THR A 523 -7.11 -31.24 -8.59
N PRO A 524 -7.30 -30.88 -9.88
CA PRO A 524 -8.49 -31.27 -10.63
C PRO A 524 -8.74 -32.80 -10.61
N VAL A 525 -9.97 -33.22 -10.89
CA VAL A 525 -10.37 -34.65 -10.84
C VAL A 525 -9.48 -35.56 -11.72
N GLN A 526 -8.96 -35.04 -12.83
CA GLN A 526 -8.07 -35.78 -13.72
C GLN A 526 -6.63 -35.91 -13.20
N GLY A 527 -6.31 -35.33 -12.05
CA GLY A 527 -4.97 -35.29 -11.46
C GLY A 527 -4.26 -33.98 -11.64
N ALA A 528 -2.97 -33.94 -11.30
CA ALA A 528 -2.15 -32.75 -11.42
C ALA A 528 -1.97 -32.33 -12.89
N PHE A 529 -2.13 -31.06 -13.18
CA PHE A 529 -1.79 -30.44 -14.47
C PHE A 529 -0.55 -29.58 -14.28
N PRO A 530 0.64 -30.08 -14.66
CA PRO A 530 1.84 -29.25 -14.69
C PRO A 530 1.73 -28.21 -15.80
N VAL A 531 2.15 -27.01 -15.49
CA VAL A 531 2.20 -25.88 -16.41
C VAL A 531 3.55 -25.20 -16.26
N THR A 532 4.16 -24.83 -17.36
CA THR A 532 5.38 -24.02 -17.37
C THR A 532 5.07 -22.60 -17.83
N LEU A 533 5.54 -21.62 -17.06
CA LEU A 533 5.43 -20.19 -17.39
C LEU A 533 6.82 -19.63 -17.60
N ASP A 534 7.02 -18.93 -18.73
CA ASP A 534 8.20 -18.11 -18.98
C ASP A 534 7.81 -16.64 -19.06
N TYR A 535 8.37 -15.82 -18.17
CA TYR A 535 8.30 -14.38 -18.27
C TYR A 535 9.63 -13.82 -18.72
N VAL A 536 9.65 -13.15 -19.88
CA VAL A 536 10.87 -12.56 -20.44
C VAL A 536 10.71 -11.07 -20.54
N TYR A 537 11.54 -10.34 -19.81
CA TYR A 537 11.57 -8.88 -19.80
C TYR A 537 12.72 -8.36 -20.64
N SER A 538 12.45 -7.27 -21.36
CA SER A 538 13.42 -6.50 -22.13
C SER A 538 13.06 -5.02 -22.09
N LYS A 539 13.90 -4.14 -22.67
CA LYS A 539 13.60 -2.71 -22.82
C LYS A 539 12.33 -2.43 -23.62
N GLN A 540 11.99 -3.33 -24.55
CA GLN A 540 10.81 -3.21 -25.41
C GLN A 540 9.52 -3.60 -24.72
N GLY A 541 9.58 -4.49 -23.73
CA GLY A 541 8.39 -4.98 -23.05
C GLY A 541 8.58 -6.32 -22.37
N MET A 542 7.48 -7.04 -22.25
CA MET A 542 7.40 -8.34 -21.59
C MET A 542 6.78 -9.37 -22.53
N SER A 543 7.34 -10.57 -22.56
CA SER A 543 6.71 -11.74 -23.18
C SER A 543 6.28 -12.73 -22.11
N ILE A 544 5.10 -13.31 -22.28
CA ILE A 544 4.55 -14.39 -21.44
C ILE A 544 4.37 -15.62 -22.33
N VAL A 545 5.01 -16.72 -21.96
CA VAL A 545 4.85 -18.02 -22.63
C VAL A 545 4.31 -19.02 -21.62
N VAL A 546 3.25 -19.72 -21.99
CA VAL A 546 2.68 -20.83 -21.22
C VAL A 546 2.83 -22.09 -22.04
N ASP A 547 3.58 -23.06 -21.55
CA ASP A 547 3.71 -24.38 -22.15
C ASP A 547 2.95 -25.42 -21.33
N TYR A 548 2.48 -26.49 -21.99
CA TYR A 548 1.67 -27.57 -21.42
C TYR A 548 0.31 -27.11 -20.86
N CYS A 549 -0.21 -25.95 -21.30
CA CYS A 549 -1.51 -25.46 -20.86
C CYS A 549 -2.63 -26.44 -21.26
N PRO A 550 -3.42 -26.97 -20.31
CA PRO A 550 -4.57 -27.82 -20.66
C PRO A 550 -5.54 -27.09 -21.58
N LEU A 551 -6.17 -27.79 -22.54
CA LEU A 551 -7.16 -27.20 -23.45
C LEU A 551 -8.39 -26.62 -22.72
N THR A 552 -8.62 -27.06 -21.50
CA THR A 552 -9.69 -26.57 -20.61
C THR A 552 -9.26 -25.43 -19.70
N ALA A 553 -8.00 -25.02 -19.77
CA ALA A 553 -7.44 -23.88 -19.04
C ALA A 553 -7.19 -22.69 -19.95
N CYS A 554 -6.99 -21.53 -19.39
CA CYS A 554 -6.60 -20.31 -20.12
C CYS A 554 -5.61 -19.47 -19.33
N LEU A 555 -4.85 -18.65 -20.03
CA LEU A 555 -4.12 -17.54 -19.43
C LEU A 555 -5.10 -16.35 -19.30
N VAL A 556 -5.31 -15.89 -18.07
CA VAL A 556 -6.13 -14.70 -17.77
C VAL A 556 -5.22 -13.51 -17.58
N LEU A 557 -5.45 -12.45 -18.36
CA LEU A 557 -4.74 -11.17 -18.26
C LEU A 557 -5.74 -10.05 -17.96
N PRO A 558 -5.84 -9.59 -16.70
CA PRO A 558 -6.70 -8.47 -16.32
C PRO A 558 -5.97 -7.14 -16.60
N VAL A 559 -6.06 -6.65 -17.82
CA VAL A 559 -5.33 -5.47 -18.28
C VAL A 559 -6.00 -4.21 -17.76
N ILE A 560 -5.28 -3.42 -16.95
CA ILE A 560 -5.80 -2.19 -16.38
C ILE A 560 -6.06 -1.15 -17.47
N ALA A 561 -7.34 -0.77 -17.59
CA ALA A 561 -7.82 0.21 -18.55
C ALA A 561 -8.86 1.12 -17.87
N ALA A 562 -8.55 2.41 -17.75
CA ALA A 562 -9.51 3.36 -17.19
C ALA A 562 -10.78 3.45 -18.04
N PRO A 563 -11.95 3.76 -17.47
CA PRO A 563 -13.19 3.91 -18.23
C PRO A 563 -13.12 4.94 -19.37
N SER A 564 -12.24 5.94 -19.24
CA SER A 564 -12.02 6.98 -20.25
C SER A 564 -11.05 6.59 -21.38
N GLU A 565 -10.34 5.46 -21.25
CA GLU A 565 -9.34 5.02 -22.25
C GLU A 565 -10.00 4.22 -23.37
N VAL A 566 -9.56 4.43 -24.60
CA VAL A 566 -10.08 3.70 -25.78
C VAL A 566 -9.37 2.36 -25.89
N VAL A 567 -10.17 1.31 -26.00
CA VAL A 567 -9.70 -0.08 -26.15
C VAL A 567 -10.20 -0.62 -27.47
N ASP A 568 -9.28 -1.17 -28.28
CA ASP A 568 -9.58 -1.94 -29.48
C ASP A 568 -9.12 -3.39 -29.30
N ILE A 569 -10.04 -4.34 -29.46
CA ILE A 569 -9.78 -5.77 -29.24
C ILE A 569 -10.07 -6.53 -30.52
N THR A 570 -9.08 -7.28 -30.97
CA THR A 570 -9.18 -8.19 -32.11
C THR A 570 -8.90 -9.64 -31.67
N SER A 571 -9.10 -10.59 -32.55
CA SER A 571 -8.70 -11.99 -32.29
C SER A 571 -7.19 -12.18 -32.08
N LYS A 572 -6.38 -11.18 -32.44
CA LYS A 572 -4.90 -11.22 -32.36
C LYS A 572 -4.33 -10.39 -31.23
N GLY A 573 -5.14 -9.61 -30.51
CA GLY A 573 -4.60 -8.78 -29.46
C GLY A 573 -5.53 -7.66 -29.01
N MET A 574 -4.94 -6.76 -28.22
CA MET A 574 -5.61 -5.58 -27.69
C MET A 574 -4.69 -4.36 -27.85
N LEU A 575 -5.25 -3.26 -28.31
CA LEU A 575 -4.63 -1.94 -28.29
C LEU A 575 -5.33 -1.08 -27.26
N LEU A 576 -4.58 -0.47 -26.37
CA LEU A 576 -5.07 0.45 -25.35
C LEU A 576 -4.43 1.81 -25.55
N GLN A 577 -5.23 2.79 -25.99
CA GLN A 577 -4.77 4.15 -26.17
C GLN A 577 -4.51 4.80 -24.81
N LYS A 578 -3.28 5.15 -24.56
CA LYS A 578 -2.84 5.95 -23.40
C LYS A 578 -2.66 7.41 -23.82
N LYS A 579 -2.41 8.28 -22.83
CA LYS A 579 -2.22 9.72 -23.07
C LYS A 579 -1.05 10.01 -24.02
N GLU A 580 0.04 9.25 -23.92
CA GLU A 580 1.31 9.52 -24.62
C GLU A 580 1.77 8.39 -25.53
N GLY A 581 0.89 7.40 -25.80
CA GLY A 581 1.25 6.26 -26.65
C GLY A 581 0.19 5.16 -26.61
N VAL A 582 0.57 3.98 -27.05
CA VAL A 582 -0.31 2.81 -27.15
C VAL A 582 0.31 1.63 -26.41
N LEU A 583 -0.42 1.09 -25.42
CA LEU A 583 -0.10 -0.22 -24.86
C LEU A 583 -0.68 -1.28 -25.81
N GLU A 584 0.19 -2.15 -26.28
CA GLU A 584 -0.16 -3.21 -27.21
C GLU A 584 0.04 -4.58 -26.55
N ILE A 585 -0.97 -5.44 -26.66
CA ILE A 585 -0.92 -6.84 -26.24
C ILE A 585 -1.16 -7.69 -27.47
N ILE A 586 -0.16 -8.43 -27.90
CA ILE A 586 -0.22 -9.27 -29.10
C ILE A 586 -0.33 -10.74 -28.67
N CYS A 587 -1.37 -11.42 -29.13
CA CYS A 587 -1.50 -12.86 -29.02
C CYS A 587 -0.75 -13.52 -30.20
N VAL A 588 0.50 -13.93 -29.93
CA VAL A 588 1.36 -14.58 -30.93
C VAL A 588 0.91 -16.02 -31.17
N ASN A 589 0.48 -16.69 -30.10
CA ASN A 589 -0.05 -18.05 -30.15
C ASN A 589 -1.17 -18.21 -29.12
N GLY A 590 -2.31 -18.74 -29.55
CA GLY A 590 -3.50 -18.95 -28.78
C GLY A 590 -4.73 -18.21 -29.30
N MET A 591 -5.89 -18.53 -28.78
CA MET A 591 -7.16 -17.92 -29.11
C MET A 591 -7.58 -16.93 -28.02
N LEU A 592 -7.60 -15.64 -28.35
CA LEU A 592 -7.99 -14.57 -27.44
C LEU A 592 -9.51 -14.41 -27.38
N LYS A 593 -10.03 -14.30 -26.18
CA LYS A 593 -11.41 -13.95 -25.86
C LYS A 593 -11.45 -12.91 -24.75
N VAL A 594 -12.56 -12.23 -24.58
CA VAL A 594 -12.84 -11.37 -23.42
C VAL A 594 -13.84 -12.11 -22.52
N ALA A 595 -13.54 -12.19 -21.23
CA ALA A 595 -14.49 -12.73 -20.26
C ALA A 595 -15.73 -11.81 -20.15
N PRO A 596 -16.87 -12.30 -19.63
CA PRO A 596 -18.03 -11.46 -19.39
C PRO A 596 -17.70 -10.22 -18.54
N THR A 597 -18.17 -9.07 -18.98
CA THR A 597 -17.91 -7.75 -18.35
C THR A 597 -19.20 -7.01 -18.10
N ASP A 598 -19.14 -5.88 -17.41
CA ASP A 598 -20.17 -4.88 -17.37
C ASP A 598 -20.37 -4.23 -18.77
N GLU A 599 -21.37 -3.40 -18.93
CA GLU A 599 -21.74 -2.78 -20.23
C GLU A 599 -20.60 -1.94 -20.86
N ASP A 600 -19.69 -1.41 -20.05
CA ASP A 600 -18.51 -0.65 -20.48
C ASP A 600 -17.33 -1.53 -20.96
N GLY A 601 -17.51 -2.85 -21.03
CA GLY A 601 -16.48 -3.80 -21.44
C GLY A 601 -15.37 -4.01 -20.41
N ARG A 602 -15.60 -3.63 -19.15
CA ARG A 602 -14.62 -3.70 -18.06
C ARG A 602 -15.19 -4.36 -16.82
N ILE A 603 -14.28 -4.75 -15.94
CA ILE A 603 -14.59 -5.16 -14.57
C ILE A 603 -13.87 -4.19 -13.64
N PHE A 604 -14.62 -3.58 -12.71
CA PHE A 604 -14.01 -2.78 -11.65
C PHE A 604 -13.67 -3.65 -10.45
N ASN A 605 -12.43 -3.55 -9.95
CA ASN A 605 -12.01 -4.19 -8.72
C ASN A 605 -11.70 -3.14 -7.66
N PRO A 606 -12.39 -3.14 -6.49
CA PRO A 606 -12.17 -2.15 -5.43
C PRO A 606 -10.80 -2.26 -4.74
N VAL A 607 -10.09 -3.35 -4.93
CA VAL A 607 -8.69 -3.54 -4.51
C VAL A 607 -7.88 -3.90 -5.75
N PRO A 608 -7.19 -3.09 -6.36
CA PRO A 608 -6.52 -1.83 -6.07
C PRO A 608 -7.26 -0.57 -6.52
N GLY A 609 -8.54 -0.63 -6.84
CA GLY A 609 -9.32 0.51 -7.28
C GLY A 609 -9.14 0.85 -8.76
N PHE A 610 -8.96 -0.19 -9.58
CA PHE A 610 -8.82 -0.10 -11.03
C PHE A 610 -9.93 -0.84 -11.75
N SER A 611 -10.26 -0.33 -12.93
CA SER A 611 -11.03 -1.07 -13.95
C SER A 611 -10.06 -1.79 -14.87
N PHE A 612 -10.43 -2.98 -15.34
CA PHE A 612 -9.61 -3.76 -16.25
C PHE A 612 -10.44 -4.49 -17.31
N VAL A 613 -9.82 -4.75 -18.45
CA VAL A 613 -10.34 -5.62 -19.50
C VAL A 613 -9.84 -7.03 -19.23
N PRO A 614 -10.72 -8.02 -18.98
CA PRO A 614 -10.33 -9.38 -18.64
C PRO A 614 -10.09 -10.23 -19.90
N LEU A 615 -8.88 -10.23 -20.42
CA LEU A 615 -8.52 -11.09 -21.54
C LEU A 615 -8.33 -12.53 -21.07
N GLN A 616 -8.86 -13.48 -21.84
CA GLN A 616 -8.65 -14.92 -21.69
C GLN A 616 -8.02 -15.47 -22.96
N ILE A 617 -6.89 -16.14 -22.83
CA ILE A 617 -6.18 -16.73 -23.96
C ILE A 617 -6.15 -18.24 -23.78
N PHE A 618 -6.78 -18.95 -24.71
CA PHE A 618 -6.86 -20.40 -24.72
C PHE A 618 -5.79 -20.99 -25.65
N PRO A 619 -5.19 -22.15 -25.31
CA PRO A 619 -4.26 -22.81 -26.20
C PRO A 619 -4.97 -23.31 -27.46
N GLU A 620 -4.31 -23.23 -28.61
CA GLU A 620 -4.80 -23.76 -29.88
C GLU A 620 -4.08 -25.05 -30.28
N GLY A 621 -4.82 -25.99 -30.89
CA GLY A 621 -4.31 -27.21 -31.49
C GLY A 621 -3.62 -28.15 -30.48
N GLU A 622 -2.74 -29.02 -31.02
CA GLU A 622 -2.02 -30.04 -30.22
C GLU A 622 -0.88 -29.44 -29.37
N ASN A 623 -0.42 -28.22 -29.71
CA ASN A 623 0.78 -27.62 -29.11
C ASN A 623 0.60 -27.15 -27.66
N LYS A 624 -0.62 -27.02 -27.17
CA LYS A 624 -0.93 -26.61 -25.78
C LYS A 624 -0.11 -25.41 -25.29
N LYS A 625 0.24 -24.53 -26.22
CA LYS A 625 1.10 -23.37 -25.97
C LYS A 625 0.31 -22.07 -26.12
N ILE A 626 0.60 -21.12 -25.23
CA ILE A 626 0.13 -19.73 -25.35
C ILE A 626 1.37 -18.83 -25.38
N GLN A 627 1.37 -17.81 -26.25
CA GLN A 627 2.43 -16.79 -26.25
C GLN A 627 1.84 -15.40 -26.45
N ILE A 628 2.19 -14.50 -25.56
CA ILE A 628 1.75 -13.10 -25.53
C ILE A 628 2.96 -12.19 -25.50
N GLU A 629 2.89 -11.09 -26.23
CA GLU A 629 3.84 -9.98 -26.16
C GLU A 629 3.13 -8.71 -25.69
N ILE A 630 3.76 -7.98 -24.78
CA ILE A 630 3.26 -6.72 -24.18
C ILE A 630 4.30 -5.66 -24.47
N THR A 631 3.92 -4.63 -25.22
CA THR A 631 4.80 -3.52 -25.62
C THR A 631 4.12 -2.18 -25.42
N TYR A 632 4.92 -1.12 -25.41
CA TYR A 632 4.42 0.24 -25.40
C TYR A 632 5.12 1.06 -26.50
N ASN A 633 4.33 1.71 -27.38
CA ASN A 633 4.77 2.42 -28.57
C ASN A 633 4.30 3.88 -28.57
#